data_74319b20ae111de698c91cd8a5cb8ec0
#
_entry.id   74319b20ae111de698c91cd8a5cb8ec0
#
_cell.length_a   1.000
_cell.length_b   1.000
_cell.length_c   1.000
_cell.angle_alpha   90.00
_cell.angle_beta   90.00
_cell.angle_gamma   90.00
#
_symmetry.space_group_name_H-M   'P 1'
#
loop_
_entity.id
_entity.type
_entity.pdbx_description
1 polymer ?
#
loop_
_entity_poly.entity_id
_entity_poly.type
_entity_poly.pdbx_seq_one_letter_code
_entity_poly.pdbx_strand_id
1 'polypeptide(L)'
;MNKVLLFGGTGEGRALAEWMVARDIPHTVCVATEYGETLLPAGAEAHVGRMDSGEMEALMRAGGYSLAVDATHPYAVEVTEHIRAAAEAAGLPVLRLVRQPDGGELCRRAKDMAGAADMLEQMPGHVLLTTGSKELHHFARPGLAERCYPRVLPMADSLERGLTLGFPPKNIICM
;
A
#
# COMPACT_ATOMS: atom_id res chain seq x y z
N MET A 1 -0.62 -8.11 30.33
CA MET A 1 -0.02 -8.81 29.18
C MET A 1 0.20 -7.78 28.07
N ASN A 2 1.36 -7.81 27.44
CA ASN A 2 1.66 -6.85 26.36
C ASN A 2 0.99 -7.34 25.06
N LYS A 3 -0.16 -6.78 24.69
CA LYS A 3 -0.87 -7.09 23.44
C LYS A 3 -0.44 -6.12 22.34
N VAL A 4 -0.23 -6.61 21.11
CA VAL A 4 0.18 -5.80 19.96
C VAL A 4 -1.01 -5.54 19.04
N LEU A 5 -1.20 -4.29 18.60
CA LEU A 5 -2.15 -3.96 17.54
C LEU A 5 -1.38 -3.78 16.23
N LEU A 6 -1.61 -4.68 15.26
CA LEU A 6 -0.94 -4.67 13.97
C LEU A 6 -1.89 -4.18 12.87
N PHE A 7 -1.60 -3.05 12.26
CA PHE A 7 -2.29 -2.60 11.05
C PHE A 7 -1.64 -3.27 9.83
N GLY A 8 -2.32 -4.27 9.27
CA GLY A 8 -1.84 -5.12 8.20
C GLY A 8 -2.14 -4.56 6.80
N GLY A 9 -1.91 -5.41 5.80
CA GLY A 9 -2.17 -5.10 4.38
C GLY A 9 -0.98 -5.37 3.46
N THR A 10 0.16 -5.78 4.01
CA THR A 10 1.38 -6.12 3.26
C THR A 10 1.88 -7.53 3.58
N GLY A 11 2.80 -8.04 2.76
CA GLY A 11 3.50 -9.30 3.03
C GLY A 11 4.29 -9.27 4.33
N GLU A 12 4.90 -8.12 4.65
CA GLU A 12 5.66 -7.90 5.88
C GLU A 12 4.75 -7.96 7.11
N GLY A 13 3.55 -7.37 7.02
CA GLY A 13 2.54 -7.45 8.08
C GLY A 13 2.09 -8.89 8.34
N ARG A 14 1.87 -9.68 7.29
CA ARG A 14 1.53 -11.11 7.43
C ARG A 14 2.67 -11.91 8.05
N ALA A 15 3.89 -11.73 7.58
CA ALA A 15 5.06 -12.39 8.15
C ALA A 15 5.25 -12.07 9.65
N LEU A 16 4.96 -10.82 10.05
CA LEU A 16 4.99 -10.44 11.46
C LEU A 16 3.86 -11.12 12.24
N ALA A 17 2.65 -11.21 11.69
CA ALA A 17 1.53 -11.91 12.33
C ALA A 17 1.86 -13.41 12.52
N GLU A 18 2.40 -14.08 11.49
CA GLU A 18 2.87 -15.46 11.56
C GLU A 18 3.94 -15.64 12.65
N TRP A 19 4.90 -14.73 12.72
CA TRP A 19 5.96 -14.73 13.71
C TRP A 19 5.42 -14.57 15.15
N MET A 20 4.38 -13.72 15.34
CA MET A 20 3.72 -13.53 16.64
C MET A 20 2.89 -14.76 17.04
N VAL A 21 2.12 -15.34 16.10
CA VAL A 21 1.37 -16.59 16.36
C VAL A 21 2.32 -17.70 16.80
N ALA A 22 3.43 -17.92 16.09
CA ALA A 22 4.40 -18.97 16.39
C ALA A 22 5.08 -18.81 17.76
N ARG A 23 4.93 -17.67 18.43
CA ARG A 23 5.53 -17.32 19.73
C ARG A 23 4.50 -17.02 20.82
N ASP A 24 3.23 -17.29 20.56
CA ASP A 24 2.13 -17.02 21.47
C ASP A 24 2.10 -15.57 21.96
N ILE A 25 2.52 -14.61 21.11
CA ILE A 25 2.46 -13.18 21.42
C ILE A 25 1.03 -12.69 21.17
N PRO A 26 0.32 -12.20 22.21
CA PRO A 26 -1.05 -11.70 22.03
C PRO A 26 -1.08 -10.51 21.08
N HIS A 27 -1.90 -10.60 20.03
CA HIS A 27 -2.01 -9.53 19.05
C HIS A 27 -3.40 -9.54 18.39
N THR A 28 -3.77 -8.39 17.82
CA THR A 28 -4.92 -8.22 16.92
C THR A 28 -4.41 -7.64 15.63
N VAL A 29 -4.84 -8.19 14.49
CA VAL A 29 -4.47 -7.69 13.15
C VAL A 29 -5.65 -6.94 12.54
N CYS A 30 -5.48 -5.65 12.27
CA CYS A 30 -6.45 -4.83 11.55
C CYS A 30 -6.24 -4.97 10.06
N VAL A 31 -7.27 -5.36 9.33
CA VAL A 31 -7.29 -5.46 7.86
C VAL A 31 -8.51 -4.74 7.29
N ALA A 32 -8.36 -4.09 6.15
CA ALA A 32 -9.42 -3.26 5.57
C ALA A 32 -10.55 -4.06 4.89
N THR A 33 -10.34 -5.35 4.62
CA THR A 33 -11.26 -6.19 3.83
C THR A 33 -11.32 -7.62 4.36
N GLU A 34 -12.45 -8.29 4.13
CA GLU A 34 -12.62 -9.74 4.42
C GLU A 34 -11.56 -10.58 3.67
N TYR A 35 -11.22 -10.21 2.44
CA TYR A 35 -10.14 -10.88 1.72
C TYR A 35 -8.80 -10.77 2.45
N GLY A 36 -8.50 -9.60 3.05
CA GLY A 36 -7.31 -9.44 3.89
C GLY A 36 -7.30 -10.38 5.09
N GLU A 37 -8.45 -10.63 5.70
CA GLU A 37 -8.62 -11.59 6.79
C GLU A 37 -8.29 -13.03 6.36
N THR A 38 -8.75 -13.46 5.19
CA THR A 38 -8.49 -14.81 4.68
C THR A 38 -7.00 -15.10 4.45
N LEU A 39 -6.18 -14.05 4.40
CA LEU A 39 -4.72 -14.17 4.23
C LEU A 39 -3.96 -14.21 5.56
N LEU A 40 -4.63 -14.06 6.69
CA LEU A 40 -3.98 -14.10 8.00
C LEU A 40 -3.68 -15.53 8.44
N PRO A 41 -2.64 -15.73 9.25
CA PRO A 41 -2.33 -17.04 9.79
C PRO A 41 -3.44 -17.52 10.75
N ALA A 42 -3.66 -18.82 10.77
CA ALA A 42 -4.59 -19.43 11.74
C ALA A 42 -4.12 -19.09 13.17
N GLY A 43 -5.07 -18.63 14.01
CA GLY A 43 -4.79 -18.21 15.38
C GLY A 43 -4.53 -16.72 15.56
N ALA A 44 -4.44 -15.93 14.49
CA ALA A 44 -4.43 -14.47 14.62
C ALA A 44 -5.85 -13.95 14.88
N GLU A 45 -6.00 -13.07 15.86
CA GLU A 45 -7.26 -12.33 16.08
C GLU A 45 -7.35 -11.21 15.05
N ALA A 46 -8.43 -11.16 14.26
CA ALA A 46 -8.64 -10.16 13.22
C ALA A 46 -9.65 -9.09 13.64
N HIS A 47 -9.37 -7.83 13.25
CA HIS A 47 -10.34 -6.75 13.19
C HIS A 47 -10.50 -6.34 11.72
N VAL A 48 -11.68 -6.57 11.16
CA VAL A 48 -11.95 -6.36 9.72
C VAL A 48 -12.76 -5.09 9.53
N GLY A 49 -12.31 -4.25 8.62
CA GLY A 49 -12.99 -3.01 8.23
C GLY A 49 -12.03 -1.83 8.12
N ARG A 50 -12.51 -0.80 7.43
CA ARG A 50 -11.82 0.49 7.42
C ARG A 50 -12.20 1.27 8.66
N MET A 51 -11.25 1.93 9.26
CA MET A 51 -11.42 2.76 10.44
C MET A 51 -10.93 4.18 10.16
N ASP A 52 -11.61 5.17 10.68
CA ASP A 52 -11.08 6.51 10.83
C ASP A 52 -10.17 6.63 12.07
N SER A 53 -9.56 7.80 12.28
CA SER A 53 -8.65 8.01 13.42
C SER A 53 -9.33 7.90 14.78
N GLY A 54 -10.62 8.29 14.89
CA GLY A 54 -11.38 8.19 16.12
C GLY A 54 -11.73 6.74 16.47
N GLU A 55 -12.11 5.94 15.49
CA GLU A 55 -12.37 4.51 15.67
C GLU A 55 -11.09 3.76 16.04
N MET A 56 -9.96 4.11 15.43
CA MET A 56 -8.65 3.56 15.79
C MET A 56 -8.25 3.93 17.22
N GLU A 57 -8.45 5.17 17.65
CA GLU A 57 -8.19 5.60 19.02
C GLU A 57 -9.05 4.82 20.00
N ALA A 58 -10.34 4.68 19.74
CA ALA A 58 -11.25 3.92 20.59
C ALA A 58 -10.81 2.45 20.74
N LEU A 59 -10.41 1.82 19.63
CA LEU A 59 -9.87 0.45 19.62
C LEU A 59 -8.59 0.34 20.44
N MET A 60 -7.65 1.29 20.28
CA MET A 60 -6.39 1.32 21.02
C MET A 60 -6.61 1.45 22.54
N ARG A 61 -7.54 2.31 22.96
CA ARG A 61 -7.87 2.50 24.37
C ARG A 61 -8.58 1.32 25.00
N ALA A 62 -9.50 0.68 24.26
CA ALA A 62 -10.31 -0.41 24.78
C ALA A 62 -9.57 -1.76 24.80
N GLY A 63 -8.60 -1.97 23.93
CA GLY A 63 -8.03 -3.28 23.66
C GLY A 63 -6.85 -3.69 24.55
N GLY A 64 -6.36 -2.82 25.44
CA GLY A 64 -5.24 -3.12 26.35
C GLY A 64 -3.92 -3.36 25.62
N TYR A 65 -3.72 -2.69 24.50
CA TYR A 65 -2.49 -2.78 23.69
C TYR A 65 -1.34 -2.02 24.33
N SER A 66 -0.12 -2.53 24.14
CA SER A 66 1.12 -1.91 24.59
C SER A 66 1.96 -1.32 23.43
N LEU A 67 1.62 -1.69 22.21
CA LEU A 67 2.32 -1.27 20.99
C LEU A 67 1.34 -1.31 19.80
N ALA A 68 1.36 -0.28 18.96
CA ALA A 68 0.80 -0.32 17.63
C ALA A 68 1.91 -0.52 16.59
N VAL A 69 1.68 -1.41 15.62
CA VAL A 69 2.60 -1.61 14.49
C VAL A 69 1.87 -1.24 13.22
N ASP A 70 2.38 -0.26 12.49
CA ASP A 70 1.89 0.12 11.18
C ASP A 70 2.69 -0.63 10.09
N ALA A 71 2.10 -1.69 9.56
CA ALA A 71 2.60 -2.47 8.42
C ALA A 71 1.70 -2.28 7.18
N THR A 72 1.07 -1.12 7.04
CA THR A 72 0.29 -0.78 5.85
C THR A 72 1.20 -0.48 4.65
N HIS A 73 0.63 -0.45 3.45
CA HIS A 73 1.41 -0.21 2.24
C HIS A 73 2.14 1.15 2.32
N PRO A 74 3.39 1.26 1.83
CA PRO A 74 4.16 2.53 1.88
C PRO A 74 3.44 3.74 1.27
N TYR A 75 2.56 3.51 0.29
CA TYR A 75 1.78 4.57 -0.36
C TYR A 75 0.43 4.86 0.31
N ALA A 76 0.10 4.18 1.37
CA ALA A 76 -1.13 4.41 2.14
C ALA A 76 -0.90 5.53 3.19
N VAL A 77 -0.58 6.74 2.72
CA VAL A 77 -0.18 7.88 3.56
C VAL A 77 -1.28 8.26 4.54
N GLU A 78 -2.51 8.35 4.07
CA GLU A 78 -3.68 8.75 4.88
C GLU A 78 -3.88 7.82 6.08
N VAL A 79 -3.89 6.51 5.88
CA VAL A 79 -4.06 5.55 6.99
C VAL A 79 -2.88 5.59 7.96
N THR A 80 -1.66 5.82 7.48
CA THR A 80 -0.48 6.00 8.36
C THR A 80 -0.63 7.23 9.25
N GLU A 81 -1.16 8.32 8.72
CA GLU A 81 -1.43 9.54 9.49
C GLU A 81 -2.54 9.31 10.52
N HIS A 82 -3.63 8.61 10.16
CA HIS A 82 -4.68 8.22 11.09
C HIS A 82 -4.15 7.36 12.25
N ILE A 83 -3.32 6.36 11.93
CA ILE A 83 -2.71 5.48 12.95
C ILE A 83 -1.85 6.30 13.92
N ARG A 84 -1.04 7.24 13.42
CA ARG A 84 -0.19 8.09 14.26
C ARG A 84 -1.01 8.99 15.16
N ALA A 85 -2.02 9.67 14.60
CA ALA A 85 -2.89 10.56 15.37
C ALA A 85 -3.66 9.80 16.47
N ALA A 86 -4.23 8.65 16.13
CA ALA A 86 -4.94 7.79 17.08
C ALA A 86 -4.04 7.27 18.19
N ALA A 87 -2.83 6.86 17.86
CA ALA A 87 -1.87 6.34 18.84
C ALA A 87 -1.34 7.44 19.76
N GLU A 88 -1.06 8.63 19.24
CA GLU A 88 -0.70 9.80 20.05
C GLU A 88 -1.80 10.14 21.05
N ALA A 89 -3.07 10.22 20.59
CA ALA A 89 -4.21 10.46 21.45
C ALA A 89 -4.41 9.36 22.49
N ALA A 90 -4.18 8.11 22.15
CA ALA A 90 -4.29 6.96 23.07
C ALA A 90 -3.07 6.80 23.99
N GLY A 91 -1.97 7.54 23.77
CA GLY A 91 -0.71 7.37 24.50
C GLY A 91 0.01 6.06 24.19
N LEU A 92 -0.19 5.49 23.00
CA LEU A 92 0.36 4.20 22.58
C LEU A 92 1.59 4.41 21.68
N PRO A 93 2.72 3.75 21.94
CA PRO A 93 3.87 3.81 21.04
C PRO A 93 3.55 3.18 19.69
N VAL A 94 4.11 3.76 18.59
CA VAL A 94 3.94 3.26 17.21
C VAL A 94 5.28 2.87 16.62
N LEU A 95 5.31 1.71 15.96
CA LEU A 95 6.42 1.25 15.16
C LEU A 95 5.96 1.13 13.70
N ARG A 96 6.68 1.75 12.77
CA ARG A 96 6.44 1.62 11.33
C ARG A 96 7.28 0.49 10.76
N LEU A 97 6.63 -0.54 10.23
CA LEU A 97 7.27 -1.64 9.51
C LEU A 97 7.18 -1.39 8.00
N VAL A 98 8.31 -1.13 7.38
CA VAL A 98 8.40 -0.90 5.93
C VAL A 98 9.45 -1.82 5.32
N ARG A 99 9.17 -2.29 4.10
CA ARG A 99 10.18 -2.96 3.29
C ARG A 99 11.29 -1.97 2.98
N GLN A 100 12.54 -2.39 3.16
CA GLN A 100 13.65 -1.60 2.63
C GLN A 100 13.53 -1.55 1.09
N PRO A 101 13.64 -0.37 0.47
CA PRO A 101 13.64 -0.29 -0.97
C PRO A 101 14.85 -1.10 -1.49
N ASP A 102 14.60 -2.12 -2.29
CA ASP A 102 15.63 -2.76 -3.10
C ASP A 102 16.11 -1.74 -4.14
N GLY A 103 17.03 -0.89 -3.74
CA GLY A 103 17.72 0.03 -4.63
C GLY A 103 18.82 -0.73 -5.37
N GLY A 104 18.45 -1.68 -6.25
CA GLY A 104 19.43 -2.34 -7.10
C GLY A 104 20.19 -1.31 -7.94
N GLU A 105 21.47 -1.58 -8.26
CA GLU A 105 22.33 -0.73 -9.11
C GLU A 105 21.69 -0.38 -10.47
N LEU A 106 20.68 -1.14 -10.89
CA LEU A 106 19.93 -0.93 -12.14
C LEU A 106 18.78 0.07 -12.00
N CYS A 107 18.40 0.50 -10.78
CA CYS A 107 17.30 1.43 -10.57
C CYS A 107 17.74 2.88 -10.68
N ARG A 108 17.14 3.62 -11.60
CA ARG A 108 17.24 5.08 -11.65
C ARG A 108 16.13 5.69 -10.80
N ARG A 109 16.44 6.67 -9.99
CA ARG A 109 15.45 7.39 -9.17
C ARG A 109 15.04 8.68 -9.86
N ALA A 110 13.73 8.92 -9.98
CA ALA A 110 13.16 10.20 -10.35
C ALA A 110 12.67 10.92 -9.09
N LYS A 111 12.61 12.24 -9.15
CA LYS A 111 12.11 13.07 -8.04
C LYS A 111 10.60 12.86 -7.83
N ASP A 112 9.86 12.77 -8.94
CA ASP A 112 8.41 12.63 -8.99
C ASP A 112 8.00 11.96 -10.31
N MET A 113 6.69 11.79 -10.53
CA MET A 113 6.15 11.14 -11.74
C MET A 113 6.43 11.95 -13.01
N ALA A 114 6.42 13.26 -12.93
CA ALA A 114 6.74 14.11 -14.07
C ALA A 114 8.22 13.95 -14.47
N GLY A 115 9.13 13.98 -13.49
CA GLY A 115 10.55 13.73 -13.71
C GLY A 115 10.83 12.30 -14.22
N ALA A 116 10.04 11.31 -13.80
CA ALA A 116 10.13 9.96 -14.37
C ALA A 116 9.73 9.95 -15.85
N ALA A 117 8.67 10.67 -16.22
CA ALA A 117 8.26 10.80 -17.63
C ALA A 117 9.35 11.51 -18.47
N ASP A 118 9.96 12.59 -17.96
CA ASP A 118 11.06 13.30 -18.63
C ASP A 118 12.25 12.37 -18.89
N MET A 119 12.61 11.55 -17.91
CA MET A 119 13.68 10.56 -18.08
C MET A 119 13.33 9.51 -19.14
N LEU A 120 12.07 9.04 -19.15
CA LEU A 120 11.61 8.04 -20.09
C LEU A 120 11.53 8.55 -21.53
N GLU A 121 11.26 9.83 -21.75
CA GLU A 121 11.31 10.43 -23.10
C GLU A 121 12.71 10.31 -23.73
N GLN A 122 13.76 10.37 -22.90
CA GLN A 122 15.15 10.27 -23.34
C GLN A 122 15.64 8.81 -23.50
N MET A 123 14.83 7.84 -23.07
CA MET A 123 15.20 6.42 -23.11
C MET A 123 14.49 5.71 -24.26
N PRO A 124 15.19 4.85 -25.04
CA PRO A 124 14.54 4.06 -26.07
C PRO A 124 13.75 2.87 -25.50
N GLY A 125 12.88 2.29 -26.32
CA GLY A 125 12.19 1.03 -26.02
C GLY A 125 10.81 1.21 -25.42
N HIS A 126 10.18 0.06 -25.07
CA HIS A 126 8.86 0.00 -24.46
C HIS A 126 8.93 0.19 -22.94
N VAL A 127 7.88 0.74 -22.36
CA VAL A 127 7.81 1.08 -20.94
C VAL A 127 6.61 0.39 -20.31
N LEU A 128 6.83 -0.47 -19.32
CA LEU A 128 5.76 -1.01 -18.48
C LEU A 128 5.50 -0.02 -17.33
N LEU A 129 4.30 0.57 -17.31
CA LEU A 129 3.88 1.47 -16.24
C LEU A 129 3.14 0.69 -15.15
N THR A 130 3.70 0.63 -13.95
CA THR A 130 3.11 -0.05 -12.78
C THR A 130 2.64 0.94 -11.71
N THR A 131 2.45 2.20 -12.08
CA THR A 131 2.07 3.31 -11.18
C THR A 131 0.58 3.34 -10.85
N GLY A 132 -0.23 2.50 -11.48
CA GLY A 132 -1.69 2.53 -11.40
C GLY A 132 -2.32 3.62 -12.27
N SER A 133 -3.67 3.61 -12.36
CA SER A 133 -4.40 4.48 -13.30
C SER A 133 -4.38 5.97 -12.94
N LYS A 134 -4.19 6.32 -11.67
CA LYS A 134 -4.23 7.71 -11.20
C LYS A 134 -3.10 8.57 -11.75
N GLU A 135 -1.91 7.98 -11.92
CA GLU A 135 -0.68 8.66 -12.31
C GLU A 135 -0.42 8.64 -13.82
N LEU A 136 -1.26 7.98 -14.61
CA LEU A 136 -1.06 7.81 -16.06
C LEU A 136 -0.97 9.12 -16.84
N HIS A 137 -1.62 10.19 -16.36
CA HIS A 137 -1.61 11.49 -17.02
C HIS A 137 -0.22 12.10 -17.20
N HIS A 138 0.74 11.77 -16.33
CA HIS A 138 2.13 12.21 -16.47
C HIS A 138 2.83 11.62 -17.68
N PHE A 139 2.42 10.43 -18.11
CA PHE A 139 3.02 9.65 -19.21
C PHE A 139 2.22 9.76 -20.52
N ALA A 140 1.07 10.47 -20.51
CA ALA A 140 0.22 10.69 -21.67
C ALA A 140 0.77 11.80 -22.58
N ARG A 141 2.01 11.64 -23.03
CA ARG A 141 2.74 12.60 -23.86
C ARG A 141 2.95 12.03 -25.27
N PRO A 142 2.96 12.88 -26.32
CA PRO A 142 3.24 12.42 -27.68
C PRO A 142 4.58 11.68 -27.76
N GLY A 143 4.60 10.56 -28.46
CA GLY A 143 5.80 9.72 -28.59
C GLY A 143 6.11 8.82 -27.37
N LEU A 144 5.65 9.18 -26.18
CA LEU A 144 5.82 8.37 -24.98
C LEU A 144 4.62 7.42 -24.79
N ALA A 145 3.40 7.93 -24.90
CA ALA A 145 2.18 7.14 -24.66
C ALA A 145 2.08 5.91 -25.57
N GLU A 146 2.51 6.03 -26.83
CA GLU A 146 2.43 4.97 -27.85
C GLU A 146 3.30 3.76 -27.53
N ARG A 147 4.37 3.95 -26.74
CA ARG A 147 5.30 2.90 -26.33
C ARG A 147 5.14 2.46 -24.89
N CYS A 148 4.20 3.09 -24.16
CA CYS A 148 3.87 2.70 -22.80
C CYS A 148 2.84 1.58 -22.74
N TYR A 149 3.01 0.70 -21.77
CA TYR A 149 2.11 -0.40 -21.43
C TYR A 149 1.62 -0.22 -19.99
N PRO A 150 0.53 0.56 -19.80
CA PRO A 150 0.00 0.77 -18.46
C PRO A 150 -0.66 -0.50 -17.91
N ARG A 151 -0.24 -0.92 -16.72
CA ARG A 151 -0.88 -1.98 -15.94
C ARG A 151 -1.86 -1.34 -14.95
N VAL A 152 -3.13 -1.66 -15.09
CA VAL A 152 -4.23 -1.11 -14.29
C VAL A 152 -5.11 -2.20 -13.70
N LEU A 153 -5.86 -1.88 -12.67
CA LEU A 153 -6.86 -2.79 -12.13
C LEU A 153 -7.96 -3.06 -13.17
N PRO A 154 -8.58 -4.26 -13.20
CA PRO A 154 -9.67 -4.63 -14.11
C PRO A 154 -11.00 -3.99 -13.70
N MET A 155 -10.99 -2.66 -13.57
CA MET A 155 -12.14 -1.83 -13.23
C MET A 155 -12.43 -0.87 -14.37
N ALA A 156 -13.73 -0.63 -14.65
CA ALA A 156 -14.18 0.23 -15.73
C ALA A 156 -13.49 1.62 -15.71
N ASP A 157 -13.49 2.30 -14.57
CA ASP A 157 -12.88 3.62 -14.40
C ASP A 157 -11.37 3.64 -14.69
N SER A 158 -10.67 2.56 -14.35
CA SER A 158 -9.22 2.45 -14.58
C SER A 158 -8.90 2.30 -16.07
N LEU A 159 -9.71 1.50 -16.76
CA LEU A 159 -9.60 1.30 -18.21
C LEU A 159 -9.97 2.57 -18.96
N GLU A 160 -11.12 3.16 -18.65
CA GLU A 160 -11.62 4.39 -19.27
C GLU A 160 -10.61 5.54 -19.15
N ARG A 161 -10.00 5.70 -17.98
CA ARG A 161 -8.94 6.70 -17.78
C ARG A 161 -7.76 6.49 -18.71
N GLY A 162 -7.28 5.26 -18.87
CA GLY A 162 -6.18 4.94 -19.81
C GLY A 162 -6.56 5.29 -21.26
N LEU A 163 -7.77 4.92 -21.69
CA LEU A 163 -8.27 5.20 -23.03
C LEU A 163 -8.44 6.71 -23.28
N THR A 164 -9.03 7.44 -22.34
CA THR A 164 -9.24 8.89 -22.43
C THR A 164 -7.91 9.66 -22.50
N LEU A 165 -6.88 9.18 -21.84
CA LEU A 165 -5.53 9.76 -21.89
C LEU A 165 -4.77 9.43 -23.19
N GLY A 166 -5.35 8.64 -24.11
CA GLY A 166 -4.77 8.35 -25.42
C GLY A 166 -3.77 7.18 -25.43
N PHE A 167 -3.70 6.36 -24.39
CA PHE A 167 -2.92 5.14 -24.48
C PHE A 167 -3.54 4.14 -25.46
N PRO A 168 -2.74 3.50 -26.33
CA PRO A 168 -3.27 2.52 -27.27
C PRO A 168 -4.01 1.37 -26.53
N PRO A 169 -5.26 1.04 -26.90
CA PRO A 169 -6.03 -0.01 -26.20
C PRO A 169 -5.30 -1.33 -26.08
N LYS A 170 -4.56 -1.71 -27.12
CA LYS A 170 -3.75 -2.95 -27.17
C LYS A 170 -2.59 -2.98 -26.17
N ASN A 171 -2.20 -1.81 -25.66
CA ASN A 171 -1.10 -1.67 -24.70
C ASN A 171 -1.60 -1.68 -23.24
N ILE A 172 -2.90 -1.53 -23.01
CA ILE A 172 -3.45 -1.49 -21.65
C ILE A 172 -3.56 -2.91 -21.10
N ILE A 173 -2.88 -3.16 -19.98
CA ILE A 173 -2.85 -4.46 -19.30
C ILE A 173 -3.76 -4.39 -18.08
N CYS A 174 -4.85 -5.16 -18.09
CA CYS A 174 -5.77 -5.28 -16.96
C CYS A 174 -5.45 -6.54 -16.16
N MET A 175 -5.10 -6.38 -14.87
CA MET A 175 -4.74 -7.49 -13.97
C MET A 175 -5.23 -7.21 -12.56
#